data_5fe7e2481acf0691a16526eb23a04756
#
_entry.id   5fe7e2481acf0691a16526eb23a04756
#
_cell.length_a   1.000
_cell.length_b   1.000
_cell.length_c   1.000
_cell.angle_alpha   90.00
_cell.angle_beta   90.00
_cell.angle_gamma   90.00
#
_symmetry.space_group_name_H-M   'P 1'
#
loop_
_entity.id
_entity.type
_entity.pdbx_description
1 polymer ?
#
loop_
_entity_poly.entity_id
_entity_poly.type
_entity_poly.pdbx_seq_one_letter_code
_entity_poly.pdbx_strand_id
1 'polypeptide(L)'
;MKELNIMEATVLTSPNPLTLICSKKEDGSTNLAPICFVSYLSFNPPMVGFATGKQSHTGKCVRETGKVIVTVPGESLAGAVMACGASTGAETDKVAANNIEMMAVEGSDIQIPMDTRLAMVAT
;
A
#
# COMPACT_ATOMS: atom_id res chain seq x y z
N MET A 1 -21.52 18.39 -22.72
CA MET A 1 -20.93 17.56 -21.62
C MET A 1 -21.31 16.11 -21.90
N LYS A 2 -20.37 15.17 -21.75
CA LYS A 2 -20.61 13.73 -21.94
C LYS A 2 -20.62 13.06 -20.58
N GLU A 3 -21.62 12.22 -20.32
CA GLU A 3 -21.65 11.37 -19.15
C GLU A 3 -20.66 10.21 -19.32
N LEU A 4 -19.89 9.92 -18.25
CA LEU A 4 -18.89 8.85 -18.21
C LEU A 4 -19.19 7.91 -17.04
N ASN A 5 -18.93 6.64 -17.23
CA ASN A 5 -18.91 5.71 -16.10
C ASN A 5 -17.60 5.87 -15.29
N ILE A 6 -17.56 5.28 -14.10
CA ILE A 6 -16.41 5.46 -13.19
C ILE A 6 -15.10 4.95 -13.78
N MET A 7 -15.12 3.89 -14.58
CA MET A 7 -13.90 3.34 -15.21
C MET A 7 -13.33 4.27 -16.26
N GLU A 8 -14.19 4.87 -17.08
CA GLU A 8 -13.79 5.91 -18.06
C GLU A 8 -13.25 7.16 -17.34
N ALA A 9 -13.89 7.57 -16.24
CA ALA A 9 -13.46 8.73 -15.46
C ALA A 9 -12.09 8.52 -14.81
N THR A 10 -11.79 7.32 -14.31
CA THR A 10 -10.47 7.03 -13.70
C THR A 10 -9.33 7.13 -14.71
N VAL A 11 -9.54 6.74 -15.97
CA VAL A 11 -8.53 6.91 -17.02
C VAL A 11 -8.23 8.38 -17.27
N LEU A 12 -9.26 9.24 -17.28
CA LEU A 12 -9.11 10.68 -17.54
C LEU A 12 -8.52 11.45 -16.35
N THR A 13 -8.55 10.89 -15.15
CA THR A 13 -7.97 11.49 -13.94
C THR A 13 -6.57 10.99 -13.62
N SER A 14 -6.00 10.14 -14.47
CA SER A 14 -4.61 9.68 -14.36
C SER A 14 -3.60 10.79 -14.73
N PRO A 15 -2.36 10.75 -14.21
CA PRO A 15 -1.83 9.72 -13.32
C PRO A 15 -2.21 9.94 -11.84
N ASN A 16 -2.50 8.82 -11.14
CA ASN A 16 -2.59 8.81 -9.69
C ASN A 16 -1.25 8.38 -9.08
N PRO A 17 -0.90 8.83 -7.86
CA PRO A 17 0.30 8.36 -7.20
C PRO A 17 0.21 6.86 -6.94
N LEU A 18 1.28 6.13 -7.26
CA LEU A 18 1.38 4.72 -6.91
C LEU A 18 2.06 4.61 -5.54
N THR A 19 1.36 4.01 -4.59
CA THR A 19 1.91 3.67 -3.28
C THR A 19 1.85 2.18 -3.04
N LEU A 20 2.74 1.70 -2.18
CA LEU A 20 2.70 0.34 -1.66
C LEU A 20 2.40 0.43 -0.16
N ILE A 21 1.24 -0.06 0.22
CA ILE A 21 0.79 -0.06 1.62
C ILE A 21 1.38 -1.28 2.31
N CYS A 22 2.16 -1.03 3.36
CA CYS A 22 2.74 -2.07 4.21
C CYS A 22 1.93 -2.17 5.49
N SER A 23 1.38 -3.34 5.79
CA SER A 23 0.58 -3.61 6.98
C SER A 23 1.04 -4.91 7.65
N LYS A 24 0.91 -4.99 8.97
CA LYS A 24 1.32 -6.15 9.74
C LYS A 24 0.23 -7.22 9.72
N LYS A 25 0.59 -8.43 9.39
CA LYS A 25 -0.27 -9.61 9.46
C LYS A 25 -0.30 -10.17 10.89
N GLU A 26 -1.26 -11.03 11.16
CA GLU A 26 -1.42 -11.71 12.46
C GLU A 26 -0.18 -12.53 12.85
N ASP A 27 0.50 -13.16 11.88
CA ASP A 27 1.74 -13.91 12.06
C ASP A 27 2.99 -13.03 12.26
N GLY A 28 2.84 -11.70 12.26
CA GLY A 28 3.92 -10.73 12.41
C GLY A 28 4.63 -10.36 11.11
N SER A 29 4.36 -11.05 10.00
CA SER A 29 4.94 -10.71 8.70
C SER A 29 4.27 -9.47 8.08
N THR A 30 4.88 -8.91 7.04
CA THR A 30 4.36 -7.74 6.35
C THR A 30 3.52 -8.15 5.14
N ASN A 31 2.30 -7.61 5.05
CA ASN A 31 1.48 -7.66 3.84
C ASN A 31 1.73 -6.41 3.01
N LEU A 32 1.82 -6.57 1.71
CA LEU A 32 2.03 -5.51 0.73
C LEU A 32 0.82 -5.36 -0.20
N ALA A 33 0.35 -4.13 -0.38
CA ALA A 33 -0.76 -3.84 -1.28
C ALA A 33 -0.50 -2.56 -2.08
N PRO A 34 -0.46 -2.63 -3.42
CA PRO A 34 -0.39 -1.44 -4.25
C PRO A 34 -1.74 -0.71 -4.22
N ILE A 35 -1.70 0.56 -3.88
CA ILE A 35 -2.89 1.44 -3.82
C ILE A 35 -2.54 2.78 -4.45
N CYS A 36 -3.37 3.23 -5.39
CA CYS A 36 -3.27 4.55 -6.02
C CYS A 36 -4.35 5.54 -5.56
N PHE A 37 -5.29 5.11 -4.74
CA PHE A 37 -6.30 6.00 -4.13
C PHE A 37 -5.77 6.56 -2.80
N VAL A 38 -4.82 7.49 -2.91
CA VAL A 38 -4.11 8.11 -1.78
C VAL A 38 -4.17 9.62 -1.90
N SER A 39 -4.38 10.31 -0.80
CA SER A 39 -4.39 11.77 -0.73
C SER A 39 -3.86 12.29 0.59
N TYR A 40 -3.17 13.42 0.56
CA TYR A 40 -2.90 14.20 1.77
C TYR A 40 -4.20 14.91 2.20
N LEU A 41 -4.57 14.74 3.46
CA LEU A 41 -5.81 15.29 4.02
C LEU A 41 -5.58 16.50 4.91
N SER A 42 -4.42 16.59 5.57
CA SER A 42 -4.05 17.71 6.43
C SER A 42 -2.54 17.79 6.60
N PHE A 43 -2.03 18.99 6.79
CA PHE A 43 -0.63 19.23 7.15
C PHE A 43 -0.44 19.47 8.65
N ASN A 44 -1.50 19.89 9.36
CA ASN A 44 -1.45 20.11 10.79
C ASN A 44 -2.81 19.77 11.45
N PRO A 45 -2.95 18.64 12.16
CA PRO A 45 -1.97 17.56 12.22
C PRO A 45 -1.75 16.91 10.85
N PRO A 46 -0.57 16.31 10.59
CA PRO A 46 -0.31 15.66 9.31
C PRO A 46 -1.19 14.40 9.17
N MET A 47 -1.95 14.34 8.09
CA MET A 47 -2.85 13.22 7.80
C MET A 47 -2.74 12.79 6.33
N VAL A 48 -2.67 11.49 6.11
CA VAL A 48 -2.79 10.87 4.80
C VAL A 48 -3.97 9.89 4.80
N GLY A 49 -4.76 9.93 3.76
CA GLY A 49 -5.87 9.00 3.56
C GLY A 49 -5.61 8.09 2.36
N PHE A 50 -6.05 6.86 2.46
CA PHE A 50 -6.09 5.94 1.33
C PHE A 50 -7.36 5.10 1.37
N ALA A 51 -7.83 4.69 0.20
CA ALA A 51 -9.01 3.84 0.09
C ALA A 51 -8.61 2.39 -0.19
N THR A 52 -9.21 1.48 0.55
CA THR A 52 -9.08 0.04 0.32
C THR A 52 -10.44 -0.64 0.47
N GLY A 53 -10.63 -1.77 -0.22
CA GLY A 53 -11.89 -2.53 -0.13
C GLY A 53 -12.18 -2.96 1.31
N LYS A 54 -13.44 -2.85 1.73
CA LYS A 54 -13.88 -3.23 3.08
C LYS A 54 -13.52 -4.68 3.44
N GLN A 55 -13.54 -5.57 2.45
CA GLN A 55 -13.22 -7.00 2.59
C GLN A 55 -11.77 -7.33 2.27
N SER A 56 -10.94 -6.33 1.95
CA SER A 56 -9.54 -6.58 1.62
C SER A 56 -8.74 -7.06 2.83
N HIS A 57 -7.77 -7.94 2.61
CA HIS A 57 -6.85 -8.39 3.65
C HIS A 57 -6.07 -7.22 4.27
N THR A 58 -5.60 -6.27 3.45
CA THR A 58 -4.94 -5.05 3.91
C THR A 58 -5.82 -4.23 4.84
N GLY A 59 -7.08 -4.03 4.47
CA GLY A 59 -8.04 -3.31 5.31
C GLY A 59 -8.28 -4.01 6.65
N LYS A 60 -8.31 -5.36 6.67
CA LYS A 60 -8.36 -6.14 7.91
C LYS A 60 -7.13 -5.88 8.78
N CYS A 61 -5.92 -6.07 8.26
CA CYS A 61 -4.67 -5.86 8.98
C CYS A 61 -4.56 -4.46 9.59
N VAL A 62 -4.91 -3.41 8.83
CA VAL A 62 -4.85 -2.02 9.31
C VAL A 62 -5.87 -1.77 10.44
N ARG A 63 -7.09 -2.29 10.32
CA ARG A 63 -8.11 -2.14 11.39
C ARG A 63 -7.72 -2.85 12.68
N GLU A 64 -7.08 -4.01 12.58
CA GLU A 64 -6.68 -4.82 13.74
C GLU A 64 -5.47 -4.24 14.47
N THR A 65 -4.52 -3.69 13.73
CA THR A 65 -3.27 -3.16 14.31
C THR A 65 -3.31 -1.67 14.60
N GLY A 66 -4.16 -0.91 13.92
CA GLY A 66 -4.17 0.55 13.95
C GLY A 66 -2.90 1.18 13.37
N LYS A 67 -2.08 0.43 12.65
CA LYS A 67 -0.77 0.86 12.13
C LYS A 67 -0.63 0.55 10.65
N VAL A 68 0.08 1.42 9.95
CA VAL A 68 0.38 1.26 8.53
C VAL A 68 1.63 2.06 8.15
N ILE A 69 2.36 1.59 7.16
CA ILE A 69 3.37 2.42 6.48
C ILE A 69 2.93 2.58 5.02
N VAL A 70 2.77 3.82 4.61
CA VAL A 70 2.51 4.18 3.21
C VAL A 70 3.85 4.44 2.55
N THR A 71 4.21 3.66 1.54
CA THR A 71 5.50 3.79 0.85
C THR A 71 5.34 4.18 -0.61
N VAL A 72 6.34 4.87 -1.14
CA VAL A 72 6.51 5.08 -2.57
C VAL A 72 7.59 4.10 -3.05
N PRO A 73 7.24 3.08 -3.85
CA PRO A 73 8.21 2.09 -4.31
C PRO A 73 9.18 2.67 -5.33
N GLY A 74 10.40 2.16 -5.33
CA GLY A 74 11.37 2.45 -6.38
C GLY A 74 11.11 1.65 -7.66
N GLU A 75 11.85 1.99 -8.70
CA GLU A 75 11.68 1.42 -10.04
C GLU A 75 11.91 -0.10 -10.09
N SER A 76 12.87 -0.60 -9.32
CA SER A 76 13.18 -2.04 -9.28
C SER A 76 12.01 -2.89 -8.75
N LEU A 77 11.10 -2.28 -8.01
CA LEU A 77 9.91 -2.96 -7.46
C LEU A 77 8.72 -3.04 -8.43
N ALA A 78 8.81 -2.48 -9.64
CA ALA A 78 7.67 -2.38 -10.55
C ALA A 78 6.99 -3.74 -10.81
N GLY A 79 7.75 -4.79 -11.11
CA GLY A 79 7.23 -6.15 -11.32
C GLY A 79 6.59 -6.73 -10.05
N ALA A 80 7.22 -6.56 -8.90
CA ALA A 80 6.72 -7.03 -7.61
C ALA A 80 5.43 -6.29 -7.19
N VAL A 81 5.35 -5.00 -7.44
CA VAL A 81 4.14 -4.20 -7.19
C VAL A 81 2.95 -4.71 -8.00
N MET A 82 3.14 -5.01 -9.29
CA MET A 82 2.10 -5.59 -10.14
C MET A 82 1.67 -6.97 -9.63
N ALA A 83 2.61 -7.83 -9.27
CA ALA A 83 2.32 -9.16 -8.71
C ALA A 83 1.58 -9.07 -7.36
N CYS A 84 1.96 -8.13 -6.50
CA CYS A 84 1.26 -7.88 -5.24
C CYS A 84 -0.19 -7.41 -5.44
N GLY A 85 -0.47 -6.71 -6.54
CA GLY A 85 -1.83 -6.28 -6.90
C GLY A 85 -2.70 -7.42 -7.43
N ALA A 86 -2.10 -8.41 -8.06
CA ALA A 86 -2.79 -9.55 -8.65
C ALA A 86 -3.13 -10.68 -7.64
N SER A 87 -2.64 -10.61 -6.40
CA SER A 87 -2.81 -11.65 -5.38
C SER A 87 -3.37 -11.08 -4.07
N THR A 88 -3.95 -11.95 -3.24
CA THR A 88 -4.40 -11.58 -1.89
C THR A 88 -3.40 -12.00 -0.83
N GLY A 89 -3.10 -11.11 0.13
CA GLY A 89 -2.25 -11.42 1.27
C GLY A 89 -2.85 -12.41 2.26
N ALA A 90 -4.14 -12.75 2.10
CA ALA A 90 -4.80 -13.79 2.88
C ALA A 90 -4.35 -15.21 2.48
N GLU A 91 -3.96 -15.39 1.22
CA GLU A 91 -3.62 -16.70 0.65
C GLU A 91 -2.14 -16.80 0.24
N THR A 92 -1.49 -15.65 0.02
CA THR A 92 -0.14 -15.58 -0.52
C THR A 92 0.77 -14.76 0.38
N ASP A 93 1.93 -15.31 0.71
CA ASP A 93 3.04 -14.50 1.21
C ASP A 93 3.67 -13.74 0.03
N LYS A 94 3.23 -12.51 -0.15
CA LYS A 94 3.63 -11.67 -1.29
C LYS A 94 5.12 -11.31 -1.27
N VAL A 95 5.71 -11.20 -0.08
CA VAL A 95 7.13 -10.89 0.10
C VAL A 95 7.97 -12.06 -0.40
N ALA A 96 7.70 -13.27 0.13
CA ALA A 96 8.42 -14.48 -0.28
C ALA A 96 8.16 -14.86 -1.74
N ALA A 97 6.90 -14.80 -2.20
CA ALA A 97 6.53 -15.16 -3.56
C ALA A 97 7.17 -14.29 -4.64
N ASN A 98 7.56 -13.06 -4.30
CA ASN A 98 8.17 -12.11 -5.23
C ASN A 98 9.65 -11.81 -4.90
N ASN A 99 10.26 -12.56 -3.97
CA ASN A 99 11.65 -12.39 -3.53
C ASN A 99 11.97 -10.92 -3.16
N ILE A 100 11.06 -10.26 -2.43
CA ILE A 100 11.23 -8.87 -2.05
C ILE A 100 12.12 -8.79 -0.82
N GLU A 101 13.26 -8.12 -0.94
CA GLU A 101 14.10 -7.80 0.21
C GLU A 101 13.44 -6.72 1.07
N MET A 102 13.36 -6.96 2.36
CA MET A 102 12.69 -6.10 3.33
C MET A 102 13.69 -5.46 4.28
N MET A 103 13.38 -4.26 4.76
CA MET A 103 14.17 -3.54 5.76
C MET A 103 13.29 -3.06 6.91
N ALA A 104 13.90 -2.94 8.10
CA ALA A 104 13.25 -2.35 9.26
C ALA A 104 13.12 -0.83 9.13
N VAL A 105 12.10 -0.28 9.76
CA VAL A 105 11.88 1.16 9.87
C VAL A 105 11.94 1.56 11.33
N GLU A 106 12.74 2.58 11.66
CA GLU A 106 12.85 3.08 13.03
C GLU A 106 11.46 3.54 13.54
N GLY A 107 11.13 3.12 14.75
CA GLY A 107 9.85 3.46 15.39
C GLY A 107 8.65 2.66 14.89
N SER A 108 8.85 1.63 14.05
CA SER A 108 7.78 0.74 13.57
C SER A 108 8.18 -0.73 13.68
N ASP A 109 7.19 -1.57 13.92
CA ASP A 109 7.30 -3.03 13.86
C ASP A 109 6.84 -3.61 12.51
N ILE A 110 6.60 -2.72 11.53
CA ILE A 110 6.28 -3.06 10.13
C ILE A 110 7.54 -2.84 9.30
N GLN A 111 7.90 -3.84 8.49
CA GLN A 111 9.00 -3.72 7.54
C GLN A 111 8.51 -3.14 6.19
N ILE A 112 9.44 -2.59 5.42
CA ILE A 112 9.20 -2.06 4.08
C ILE A 112 10.17 -2.67 3.08
N PRO A 113 9.87 -2.67 1.76
CA PRO A 113 10.83 -3.08 0.75
C PRO A 113 12.08 -2.20 0.72
N MET A 114 13.25 -2.82 0.45
CA MET A 114 14.55 -2.13 0.40
C MET A 114 14.57 -0.96 -0.59
N ASP A 115 14.03 -1.11 -1.81
CA ASP A 115 13.94 -0.01 -2.79
C ASP A 115 12.69 0.85 -2.57
N THR A 116 12.57 1.42 -1.38
CA THR A 116 11.52 2.38 -1.04
C THR A 116 12.10 3.81 -1.09
N ARG A 117 11.45 4.69 -1.85
CA ARG A 117 11.89 6.09 -2.03
C ARG A 117 11.39 7.01 -0.92
N LEU A 118 10.23 6.71 -0.37
CA LEU A 118 9.62 7.46 0.72
C LEU A 118 8.77 6.49 1.57
N ALA A 119 8.81 6.67 2.88
CA ALA A 119 7.96 5.95 3.82
C ALA A 119 7.29 6.93 4.79
N MET A 120 5.97 6.81 4.95
CA MET A 120 5.17 7.55 5.91
C MET A 120 4.62 6.56 6.93
N VAL A 121 5.14 6.61 8.16
CA VAL A 121 4.64 5.80 9.28
C VAL A 121 3.40 6.46 9.84
N ALA A 122 2.29 5.75 9.90
CA ALA A 122 1.00 6.26 10.34
C ALA A 122 0.30 5.32 11.33
N THR A 123 -0.49 5.93 12.18
CA THR A 123 -1.35 5.25 13.17
C THR A 123 -2.79 5.74 13.08
#